data_a4715510150b9d501f2209b68c392429
#
_entry.id   a4715510150b9d501f2209b68c392429
#
_cell.length_a   1.000
_cell.length_b   1.000
_cell.length_c   1.000
_cell.angle_alpha   90.00
_cell.angle_beta   90.00
_cell.angle_gamma   90.00
#
_symmetry.space_group_name_H-M   'P 1'
#
loop_
_entity.id
_entity.type
_entity.pdbx_description
1 polymer ?
#
loop_
_entity_poly.entity_id
_entity_poly.type
_entity_poly.pdbx_seq_one_letter_code
_entity_poly.pdbx_strand_id
1 'polypeptide(L)'
;MPEAVIARHSARQEVRRSRLWTGTAVALWLTALASQGLASTPGLTAAESDPVKLGWMQGFPPPSERIIGHPDSDYFSFPKLRWTVCHFRELLPTRRVSRGLQAARPLSYALDPNIDAVTFTPLGGGEPVTWGAAFDANYTDGLLVLHEGRVVHERYAGCLDEAGVHGAMSVTKSVTGLLAEILVAEGSLDETALVAEILPELKDSAFGNATVQQVMEMTTGLDFSEDYADPEAEIWAYSAAASPLPKPEDYEGPRSYYEFLATVQPEGTHGEAFGYRTVNSDALGWIIARTAGSSVADLVSERLWQPMGGEQDAYFTVDSIGTPFAGGGLSAGLRDLTRLGQLVLDGGELDGERLFPEAAVDRIRQGGDRDAFARAGYENLPGGSYRGMWWLLHNDHGAFTARGVHGQTIYVDPTARMVIVRFASHPVAGNTANDATSLPAYQALAEYLMQREPAE
;
A
#
# COMPACT_ATOMS: atom_id res chain seq x y z
N MET A 1 -35.63 -15.35 -14.85
CA MET A 1 -34.25 -15.80 -14.66
C MET A 1 -33.72 -15.53 -13.23
N PRO A 2 -34.45 -15.81 -12.13
CA PRO A 2 -33.93 -15.71 -10.75
C PRO A 2 -33.52 -17.06 -10.13
N GLU A 3 -33.97 -18.18 -10.70
CA GLU A 3 -33.71 -19.49 -10.05
C GLU A 3 -32.29 -20.04 -10.20
N ALA A 4 -31.55 -19.61 -11.22
CA ALA A 4 -30.17 -20.07 -11.44
C ALA A 4 -29.15 -19.43 -10.48
N VAL A 5 -29.45 -18.25 -9.92
CA VAL A 5 -28.57 -17.55 -8.97
C VAL A 5 -28.71 -18.14 -7.57
N ILE A 6 -29.94 -18.52 -7.17
CA ILE A 6 -30.23 -19.12 -5.86
C ILE A 6 -29.64 -20.53 -5.75
N ALA A 7 -29.68 -21.31 -6.84
CA ALA A 7 -29.11 -22.67 -6.87
C ALA A 7 -27.57 -22.66 -6.76
N ARG A 8 -26.90 -21.63 -7.28
CA ARG A 8 -25.43 -21.50 -7.15
C ARG A 8 -25.01 -21.10 -5.74
N HIS A 9 -25.82 -20.31 -5.03
CA HIS A 9 -25.55 -19.93 -3.64
C HIS A 9 -25.67 -21.13 -2.68
N SER A 10 -26.68 -22.00 -2.88
CA SER A 10 -26.86 -23.19 -2.06
C SER A 10 -25.78 -24.27 -2.28
N ALA A 11 -25.31 -24.43 -3.54
CA ALA A 11 -24.21 -25.35 -3.85
C ALA A 11 -22.87 -24.88 -3.26
N ARG A 12 -22.63 -23.58 -3.18
CA ARG A 12 -21.45 -23.01 -2.52
C ARG A 12 -21.46 -23.29 -1.01
N GLN A 13 -22.64 -23.24 -0.35
CA GLN A 13 -22.75 -23.53 1.08
C GLN A 13 -22.50 -25.01 1.41
N GLU A 14 -22.84 -25.95 0.54
CA GLU A 14 -22.59 -27.38 0.79
C GLU A 14 -21.13 -27.76 0.56
N VAL A 15 -20.44 -27.20 -0.44
CA VAL A 15 -19.02 -27.45 -0.68
C VAL A 15 -18.15 -26.75 0.38
N ARG A 16 -18.56 -25.57 0.89
CA ARG A 16 -17.88 -24.89 2.01
C ARG A 16 -18.07 -25.63 3.36
N ARG A 17 -19.22 -26.27 3.61
CA ARG A 17 -19.45 -27.02 4.86
C ARG A 17 -18.55 -28.24 5.02
N SER A 18 -18.01 -28.81 3.96
CA SER A 18 -17.06 -29.92 4.04
C SER A 18 -15.61 -29.49 4.36
N ARG A 19 -15.36 -28.18 4.46
CA ARG A 19 -14.04 -27.61 4.81
C ARG A 19 -14.03 -26.88 6.15
N LEU A 20 -15.02 -27.10 7.01
CA LEU A 20 -15.05 -26.53 8.35
C LEU A 20 -13.89 -27.10 9.18
N TRP A 21 -12.90 -26.26 9.36
CA TRP A 21 -11.75 -26.49 10.24
C TRP A 21 -12.23 -26.51 11.70
N THR A 22 -12.15 -27.66 12.34
CA THR A 22 -12.40 -27.81 13.79
C THR A 22 -11.10 -27.53 14.53
N GLY A 23 -10.81 -26.27 14.78
CA GLY A 23 -9.66 -25.89 15.59
C GLY A 23 -9.90 -24.56 16.28
N THR A 24 -10.26 -24.60 17.56
CA THR A 24 -10.57 -23.45 18.42
C THR A 24 -9.41 -22.46 18.61
N ALA A 25 -8.20 -22.79 18.18
CA ALA A 25 -7.00 -21.96 18.33
C ALA A 25 -6.76 -20.99 17.14
N VAL A 26 -7.32 -21.25 15.96
CA VAL A 26 -7.20 -20.38 14.78
C VAL A 26 -8.17 -19.19 14.84
N ALA A 27 -9.27 -19.34 15.57
CA ALA A 27 -10.32 -18.33 15.71
C ALA A 27 -9.87 -17.05 16.44
N LEU A 28 -8.82 -17.11 17.27
CA LEU A 28 -8.33 -15.94 18.04
C LEU A 28 -7.55 -14.92 17.19
N TRP A 29 -7.06 -15.31 16.01
CA TRP A 29 -6.37 -14.39 15.08
C TRP A 29 -7.33 -13.63 14.16
N LEU A 30 -8.55 -14.16 13.99
CA LEU A 30 -9.54 -13.66 13.03
C LEU A 30 -10.39 -12.52 13.61
N THR A 31 -10.40 -12.32 14.93
CA THR A 31 -11.31 -11.34 15.56
C THR A 31 -10.80 -9.91 15.57
N ALA A 32 -9.50 -9.68 15.40
CA ALA A 32 -8.93 -8.32 15.51
C ALA A 32 -9.21 -7.42 14.29
N LEU A 33 -9.35 -8.01 13.11
CA LEU A 33 -9.64 -7.24 11.89
C LEU A 33 -11.14 -7.23 11.54
N ALA A 34 -11.88 -8.28 11.92
CA ALA A 34 -13.34 -8.35 11.73
C ALA A 34 -14.13 -7.38 12.62
N SER A 35 -13.55 -6.87 13.71
CA SER A 35 -14.21 -5.89 14.59
C SER A 35 -14.30 -4.46 14.01
N GLN A 36 -13.70 -4.19 12.87
CA GLN A 36 -13.73 -2.85 12.25
C GLN A 36 -15.01 -2.57 11.42
N GLY A 37 -15.91 -3.54 11.28
CA GLY A 37 -17.21 -3.37 10.60
C GLY A 37 -18.40 -3.09 11.51
N LEU A 38 -18.25 -3.08 12.83
CA LEU A 38 -19.37 -2.85 13.78
C LEU A 38 -19.23 -1.48 14.45
N ALA A 39 -20.24 -0.63 14.21
CA ALA A 39 -20.63 0.61 14.89
C ALA A 39 -19.49 1.32 15.63
N SER A 40 -18.97 2.37 15.02
CA SER A 40 -18.07 3.33 15.65
C SER A 40 -18.67 3.78 17.00
N THR A 41 -18.10 3.33 18.11
CA THR A 41 -18.02 4.17 19.28
C THR A 41 -17.52 5.54 18.79
N PRO A 42 -18.01 6.71 19.27
CA PRO A 42 -17.45 7.98 18.87
C PRO A 42 -15.94 7.89 19.06
N GLY A 43 -15.20 7.79 17.95
CA GLY A 43 -13.80 7.41 17.99
C GLY A 43 -13.00 8.55 18.60
N LEU A 44 -11.97 8.21 19.37
CA LEU A 44 -10.99 9.20 19.81
C LEU A 44 -10.49 9.99 18.58
N THR A 45 -10.41 11.30 18.69
CA THR A 45 -9.77 12.16 17.68
C THR A 45 -8.28 11.82 17.52
N ALA A 46 -7.63 12.35 16.49
CA ALA A 46 -6.19 12.19 16.31
C ALA A 46 -5.40 12.65 17.55
N ALA A 47 -5.82 13.78 18.16
CA ALA A 47 -5.20 14.29 19.38
C ALA A 47 -5.48 13.48 20.65
N GLU A 48 -6.64 12.85 20.77
CA GLU A 48 -7.00 11.98 21.91
C GLU A 48 -6.38 10.60 21.80
N SER A 49 -6.20 10.09 20.59
CA SER A 49 -5.59 8.78 20.29
C SER A 49 -4.07 8.84 20.08
N ASP A 50 -3.44 9.99 20.36
CA ASP A 50 -2.01 10.16 20.26
C ASP A 50 -1.27 9.09 21.09
N PRO A 51 -0.33 8.30 20.52
CA PRO A 51 0.29 7.16 21.20
C PRO A 51 1.11 7.58 22.41
N VAL A 52 1.70 8.78 22.41
CA VAL A 52 2.45 9.30 23.56
C VAL A 52 1.50 9.67 24.70
N LYS A 53 0.35 10.31 24.40
CA LYS A 53 -0.69 10.61 25.39
C LYS A 53 -1.30 9.36 25.99
N LEU A 54 -1.54 8.33 25.19
CA LEU A 54 -2.05 7.05 25.67
C LEU A 54 -1.00 6.25 26.43
N GLY A 55 0.28 6.64 26.32
CA GLY A 55 1.39 6.01 27.04
C GLY A 55 1.70 4.60 26.56
N TRP A 56 1.42 4.26 25.28
CA TRP A 56 1.75 2.94 24.73
C TRP A 56 3.24 2.66 24.87
N MET A 57 3.59 1.47 25.37
CA MET A 57 4.96 0.98 25.58
C MET A 57 5.85 1.89 26.46
N GLN A 58 5.25 2.77 27.27
CA GLN A 58 5.98 3.67 28.16
C GLN A 58 6.02 3.17 29.60
N GLY A 59 7.18 3.27 30.25
CA GLY A 59 7.44 2.83 31.60
C GLY A 59 8.51 1.71 31.67
N PHE A 60 9.03 1.41 32.87
CA PHE A 60 10.11 0.44 33.08
C PHE A 60 9.81 -0.45 34.30
N PRO A 61 8.99 -1.54 34.14
CA PRO A 61 8.28 -1.96 32.90
C PRO A 61 7.07 -1.08 32.61
N PRO A 62 6.57 -1.08 31.36
CA PRO A 62 5.27 -0.50 31.05
C PRO A 62 4.16 -1.19 31.83
N PRO A 63 3.08 -0.50 32.25
CA PRO A 63 1.88 -1.13 32.76
C PRO A 63 1.31 -2.14 31.77
N SER A 64 0.79 -3.26 32.26
CA SER A 64 0.32 -4.37 31.42
C SER A 64 -0.72 -3.97 30.36
N GLU A 65 -1.62 -3.03 30.72
CA GLU A 65 -2.64 -2.49 29.82
C GLU A 65 -2.11 -1.57 28.71
N ARG A 66 -0.83 -1.17 28.80
CA ARG A 66 -0.14 -0.32 27.83
C ARG A 66 0.90 -1.06 27.00
N ILE A 67 1.03 -2.35 27.19
CA ILE A 67 1.92 -3.19 26.41
C ILE A 67 1.22 -3.52 25.08
N ILE A 68 1.93 -3.27 23.97
CA ILE A 68 1.59 -3.75 22.64
C ILE A 68 2.58 -4.85 22.33
N GLY A 69 2.11 -6.09 22.34
CA GLY A 69 2.94 -7.26 22.10
C GLY A 69 2.46 -8.02 20.89
N HIS A 70 3.38 -8.79 20.32
CA HIS A 70 3.05 -9.85 19.45
C HIS A 70 2.95 -11.11 20.34
N PRO A 71 1.95 -11.78 20.56
CA PRO A 71 0.82 -12.21 19.73
C PRO A 71 -0.53 -11.58 20.11
N ASP A 72 -0.54 -10.37 20.63
CA ASP A 72 -1.82 -9.70 20.86
C ASP A 72 -2.54 -9.53 19.53
N SER A 73 -3.71 -10.14 19.42
CA SER A 73 -4.52 -10.15 18.21
C SER A 73 -4.99 -8.75 17.79
N ASP A 74 -4.87 -7.75 18.68
CA ASP A 74 -5.34 -6.38 18.48
C ASP A 74 -4.21 -5.34 18.30
N TYR A 75 -2.94 -5.78 18.17
CA TYR A 75 -1.80 -4.86 18.01
C TYR A 75 -1.96 -3.90 16.81
N PHE A 76 -2.70 -4.30 15.78
CA PHE A 76 -2.99 -3.53 14.58
C PHE A 76 -4.41 -2.93 14.58
N SER A 77 -5.13 -2.95 15.69
CA SER A 77 -6.44 -2.30 15.82
C SER A 77 -6.31 -0.90 16.45
N PHE A 78 -7.23 0.00 16.11
CA PHE A 78 -7.27 1.35 16.68
C PHE A 78 -7.71 1.28 18.17
N PRO A 79 -7.04 2.01 19.10
CA PRO A 79 -6.00 3.04 18.87
C PRO A 79 -4.55 2.52 18.91
N LYS A 80 -4.26 1.23 19.21
CA LYS A 80 -2.92 0.64 19.23
C LYS A 80 -2.21 0.78 17.87
N LEU A 81 -2.98 0.70 16.77
CA LEU A 81 -2.53 0.93 15.41
C LEU A 81 -1.63 2.17 15.29
N ARG A 82 -1.99 3.28 15.98
CA ARG A 82 -1.26 4.54 15.91
C ARG A 82 0.17 4.49 16.44
N TRP A 83 0.46 3.52 17.30
CA TRP A 83 1.82 3.19 17.73
C TRP A 83 2.45 2.17 16.79
N THR A 84 1.71 1.13 16.46
CA THR A 84 2.19 -0.05 15.74
C THR A 84 2.77 0.29 14.36
N VAL A 85 2.16 1.24 13.64
CA VAL A 85 2.60 1.61 12.28
C VAL A 85 4.03 2.13 12.20
N CYS A 86 4.57 2.65 13.31
CA CYS A 86 5.98 3.05 13.41
C CYS A 86 6.89 1.94 13.96
N HIS A 87 6.33 0.82 14.47
CA HIS A 87 7.08 -0.15 15.28
C HIS A 87 6.96 -1.61 14.79
N PHE A 88 6.60 -1.82 13.51
CA PHE A 88 6.48 -3.19 12.97
C PHE A 88 7.73 -4.04 13.17
N ARG A 89 8.92 -3.44 13.07
CA ARG A 89 10.20 -4.13 13.27
C ARG A 89 10.36 -4.70 14.69
N GLU A 90 9.70 -4.11 15.68
CA GLU A 90 9.73 -4.57 17.07
C GLU A 90 8.77 -5.74 17.31
N LEU A 91 7.81 -5.93 16.42
CA LEU A 91 6.75 -6.93 16.53
C LEU A 91 6.91 -8.11 15.57
N LEU A 92 7.48 -7.88 14.40
CA LEU A 92 7.52 -8.83 13.30
C LEU A 92 8.94 -9.00 12.74
N PRO A 93 9.31 -10.19 12.23
CA PRO A 93 10.51 -10.39 11.43
C PRO A 93 10.51 -9.50 10.20
N THR A 94 11.69 -8.94 9.88
CA THR A 94 11.83 -8.00 8.76
C THR A 94 13.10 -8.28 7.96
N ARG A 95 13.08 -7.89 6.67
CA ARG A 95 14.25 -7.85 5.79
C ARG A 95 14.59 -6.41 5.46
N ARG A 96 15.85 -6.06 5.67
CA ARG A 96 16.35 -4.69 5.47
C ARG A 96 16.36 -4.31 3.99
N VAL A 97 16.00 -3.07 3.69
CA VAL A 97 16.32 -2.35 2.47
C VAL A 97 17.42 -1.36 2.81
N SER A 98 18.62 -1.65 2.37
CA SER A 98 19.80 -0.84 2.71
C SER A 98 19.85 0.42 1.87
N ARG A 99 20.10 1.56 2.50
CA ARG A 99 20.44 2.81 1.82
C ARG A 99 21.88 2.89 1.30
N GLY A 100 22.70 1.89 1.59
CA GLY A 100 24.14 1.91 1.30
C GLY A 100 24.92 2.73 2.34
N LEU A 101 26.18 3.02 2.00
CA LEU A 101 27.12 3.74 2.88
C LEU A 101 27.38 5.19 2.40
N GLN A 102 26.87 5.56 1.23
CA GLN A 102 27.03 6.92 0.70
C GLN A 102 26.27 7.94 1.56
N ALA A 103 26.67 9.20 1.48
CA ALA A 103 25.94 10.29 2.11
C ALA A 103 24.51 10.36 1.55
N ALA A 104 23.56 10.65 2.44
CA ALA A 104 22.20 10.93 2.01
C ALA A 104 22.16 12.13 1.07
N ARG A 105 21.33 12.06 0.02
CA ARG A 105 21.13 13.19 -0.88
C ARG A 105 20.27 14.25 -0.17
N PRO A 106 20.74 15.49 -0.02
CA PRO A 106 20.02 16.52 0.70
C PRO A 106 18.73 16.90 -0.05
N LEU A 107 17.67 17.21 0.69
CA LEU A 107 16.48 17.87 0.15
C LEU A 107 16.68 19.39 0.21
N SER A 108 16.25 20.08 -0.84
CA SER A 108 16.21 21.54 -0.87
C SER A 108 14.91 22.04 -0.27
N TYR A 109 14.94 23.12 0.51
CA TYR A 109 13.77 23.65 1.23
C TYR A 109 13.38 25.05 0.73
N ALA A 110 12.07 25.26 0.59
CA ALA A 110 11.44 26.56 0.32
C ALA A 110 10.07 26.60 1.04
N LEU A 111 10.09 26.41 2.36
CA LEU A 111 8.87 26.25 3.17
C LEU A 111 7.89 27.41 2.97
N ASP A 112 6.61 27.06 2.79
CA ASP A 112 5.51 28.01 2.69
C ASP A 112 4.57 27.89 3.90
N PRO A 113 4.59 28.91 4.82
CA PRO A 113 3.77 28.89 6.02
C PRO A 113 2.26 29.02 5.74
N ASN A 114 1.87 29.35 4.50
CA ASN A 114 0.46 29.55 4.14
C ASN A 114 -0.24 28.26 3.69
N ILE A 115 0.47 27.15 3.48
CA ILE A 115 -0.12 25.90 2.99
C ILE A 115 -1.23 25.42 3.93
N ASP A 116 -1.05 25.49 5.24
CA ASP A 116 -2.07 25.07 6.21
C ASP A 116 -3.39 25.87 6.10
N ALA A 117 -3.34 27.07 5.52
CA ALA A 117 -4.50 27.94 5.31
C ALA A 117 -5.17 27.76 3.93
N VAL A 118 -4.59 26.95 3.02
CA VAL A 118 -5.22 26.63 1.73
C VAL A 118 -6.55 25.94 2.00
N THR A 119 -7.62 26.44 1.37
CA THR A 119 -8.98 25.91 1.54
C THR A 119 -9.44 25.09 0.36
N PHE A 120 -10.26 24.09 0.62
CA PHE A 120 -10.90 23.27 -0.40
C PHE A 120 -12.29 22.85 0.08
N THR A 121 -13.16 22.46 -0.86
CA THR A 121 -14.46 21.86 -0.56
C THR A 121 -14.33 20.34 -0.61
N PRO A 122 -14.76 19.58 0.42
CA PRO A 122 -14.74 18.12 0.39
C PRO A 122 -15.56 17.54 -0.78
N LEU A 123 -15.23 16.31 -1.23
CA LEU A 123 -16.06 15.58 -2.19
C LEU A 123 -17.47 15.40 -1.59
N GLY A 124 -18.49 15.59 -2.43
CA GLY A 124 -19.88 15.56 -1.98
C GLY A 124 -20.38 16.91 -1.43
N GLY A 125 -19.54 17.95 -1.37
CA GLY A 125 -19.91 19.31 -0.93
C GLY A 125 -19.73 19.51 0.57
N GLY A 126 -20.22 20.64 1.05
CA GLY A 126 -20.13 21.05 2.46
C GLY A 126 -19.37 22.36 2.64
N GLU A 127 -19.09 22.72 3.90
CA GLU A 127 -18.30 23.90 4.22
C GLU A 127 -16.82 23.70 3.82
N PRO A 128 -16.16 24.75 3.33
CA PRO A 128 -14.72 24.68 3.04
C PRO A 128 -13.90 24.28 4.25
N VAL A 129 -12.91 23.43 4.02
CA VAL A 129 -11.98 22.93 5.05
C VAL A 129 -10.58 23.43 4.70
N THR A 130 -9.76 23.73 5.71
CA THR A 130 -8.36 24.09 5.49
C THR A 130 -7.48 22.84 5.40
N TRP A 131 -6.37 22.96 4.67
CA TRP A 131 -5.34 21.92 4.57
C TRP A 131 -4.87 21.42 5.95
N GLY A 132 -4.57 22.36 6.88
CA GLY A 132 -4.14 22.02 8.23
C GLY A 132 -5.21 21.26 9.02
N ALA A 133 -6.49 21.63 8.90
CA ALA A 133 -7.58 20.90 9.55
C ALA A 133 -7.77 19.48 8.97
N ALA A 134 -7.58 19.32 7.67
CA ALA A 134 -7.65 18.00 7.03
C ALA A 134 -6.51 17.09 7.48
N PHE A 135 -5.32 17.62 7.77
CA PHE A 135 -4.20 16.87 8.35
C PHE A 135 -4.63 16.16 9.64
N ASP A 136 -5.20 16.89 10.57
CA ASP A 136 -5.63 16.34 11.86
C ASP A 136 -6.83 15.39 11.72
N ALA A 137 -7.83 15.75 10.90
CA ALA A 137 -9.04 14.96 10.68
C ALA A 137 -8.72 13.59 10.02
N ASN A 138 -7.67 13.51 9.23
CA ASN A 138 -7.23 12.28 8.55
C ASN A 138 -6.20 11.46 9.36
N TYR A 139 -6.00 11.77 10.65
CA TYR A 139 -5.03 11.07 11.52
C TYR A 139 -3.64 10.96 10.87
N THR A 140 -3.20 12.04 10.24
CA THR A 140 -1.92 12.10 9.56
C THR A 140 -0.79 12.08 10.58
N ASP A 141 0.18 11.21 10.39
CA ASP A 141 1.37 11.06 11.24
C ASP A 141 2.59 11.73 10.59
N GLY A 142 2.63 11.82 9.27
CA GLY A 142 3.66 12.55 8.53
C GLY A 142 3.15 13.03 7.19
N LEU A 143 3.52 14.26 6.83
CA LEU A 143 3.17 14.85 5.54
C LEU A 143 4.34 15.68 5.02
N LEU A 144 4.75 15.41 3.79
CA LEU A 144 5.76 16.19 3.08
C LEU A 144 5.26 16.52 1.67
N VAL A 145 5.42 17.77 1.27
CA VAL A 145 5.11 18.26 -0.07
C VAL A 145 6.37 18.78 -0.74
N LEU A 146 6.67 18.22 -1.92
CA LEU A 146 7.63 18.78 -2.86
C LEU A 146 6.90 19.54 -3.96
N HIS A 147 7.42 20.70 -4.31
CA HIS A 147 7.04 21.48 -5.48
C HIS A 147 8.30 21.95 -6.20
N GLU A 148 8.40 21.66 -7.50
CA GLU A 148 9.58 21.97 -8.31
C GLU A 148 10.91 21.50 -7.68
N GLY A 149 10.91 20.29 -7.09
CA GLY A 149 12.07 19.67 -6.45
C GLY A 149 12.44 20.25 -5.06
N ARG A 150 11.64 21.15 -4.49
CA ARG A 150 11.89 21.79 -3.19
C ARG A 150 10.80 21.41 -2.19
N VAL A 151 11.19 21.14 -0.93
CA VAL A 151 10.23 20.90 0.17
C VAL A 151 9.55 22.23 0.50
N VAL A 152 8.24 22.30 0.27
CA VAL A 152 7.42 23.47 0.59
C VAL A 152 6.62 23.30 1.88
N HIS A 153 6.41 22.05 2.31
CA HIS A 153 5.74 21.73 3.57
C HIS A 153 6.27 20.42 4.13
N GLU A 154 6.51 20.36 5.44
CA GLU A 154 6.92 19.14 6.16
C GLU A 154 6.37 19.20 7.58
N ARG A 155 5.62 18.17 8.00
CA ARG A 155 5.00 18.09 9.32
C ARG A 155 4.95 16.63 9.80
N TYR A 156 5.16 16.45 11.11
CA TYR A 156 5.11 15.16 11.81
C TYR A 156 4.14 15.21 12.98
N ALA A 157 3.55 14.06 13.30
CA ALA A 157 2.65 13.87 14.44
C ALA A 157 2.57 12.39 14.83
N GLY A 158 1.80 12.06 15.86
CA GLY A 158 1.56 10.69 16.31
C GLY A 158 2.84 9.98 16.73
N CYS A 159 3.13 8.85 16.10
CA CYS A 159 4.35 8.06 16.39
C CYS A 159 5.56 8.46 15.55
N LEU A 160 5.38 9.30 14.52
CA LEU A 160 6.42 9.57 13.54
C LEU A 160 7.16 10.87 13.85
N ASP A 161 8.48 10.82 13.75
CA ASP A 161 9.39 11.96 13.74
C ASP A 161 10.30 11.93 12.51
N GLU A 162 11.24 12.88 12.41
CA GLU A 162 12.15 13.00 11.27
C GLU A 162 13.06 11.78 11.08
N ALA A 163 13.40 11.08 12.16
CA ALA A 163 14.25 9.91 12.17
C ALA A 163 13.46 8.60 12.13
N GLY A 164 12.13 8.68 12.22
CA GLY A 164 11.24 7.54 12.27
C GLY A 164 10.98 6.90 10.91
N VAL A 165 10.52 5.67 10.96
CA VAL A 165 9.98 4.94 9.80
C VAL A 165 8.53 4.58 10.08
N HIS A 166 7.72 4.54 9.04
CA HIS A 166 6.30 4.23 9.14
C HIS A 166 5.92 3.16 8.12
N GLY A 167 4.97 2.30 8.46
CA GLY A 167 4.42 1.32 7.52
C GLY A 167 3.75 1.99 6.33
N ALA A 168 4.24 1.70 5.14
CA ALA A 168 3.72 2.26 3.89
C ALA A 168 2.46 1.53 3.40
N MET A 169 2.09 0.42 4.04
CA MET A 169 0.97 -0.43 3.66
C MET A 169 0.98 -0.70 2.15
N SER A 170 -0.16 -0.61 1.48
CA SER A 170 -0.26 -0.93 0.05
C SER A 170 0.45 0.06 -0.89
N VAL A 171 1.05 1.15 -0.42
CA VAL A 171 2.04 1.92 -1.19
C VAL A 171 3.21 1.00 -1.61
N THR A 172 3.49 -0.04 -0.82
CA THR A 172 4.44 -1.11 -1.16
C THR A 172 4.19 -1.71 -2.55
N LYS A 173 2.91 -1.91 -2.91
CA LYS A 173 2.53 -2.45 -4.23
C LYS A 173 3.07 -1.60 -5.37
N SER A 174 2.97 -0.28 -5.22
CA SER A 174 3.44 0.66 -6.25
C SER A 174 4.96 0.66 -6.36
N VAL A 175 5.69 0.42 -5.27
CA VAL A 175 7.15 0.22 -5.30
C VAL A 175 7.50 -1.10 -6.00
N THR A 176 6.77 -2.17 -5.71
CA THR A 176 6.92 -3.47 -6.37
C THR A 176 6.59 -3.36 -7.87
N GLY A 177 5.50 -2.65 -8.21
CA GLY A 177 5.08 -2.41 -9.58
C GLY A 177 6.08 -1.57 -10.37
N LEU A 178 6.68 -0.54 -9.75
CA LEU A 178 7.75 0.24 -10.37
C LEU A 178 8.96 -0.63 -10.73
N LEU A 179 9.37 -1.56 -9.84
CA LEU A 179 10.43 -2.53 -10.18
C LEU A 179 10.05 -3.40 -11.37
N ALA A 180 8.81 -3.87 -11.45
CA ALA A 180 8.34 -4.66 -12.60
C ALA A 180 8.38 -3.84 -13.89
N GLU A 181 7.87 -2.59 -13.88
CA GLU A 181 7.90 -1.70 -15.04
C GLU A 181 9.33 -1.35 -15.48
N ILE A 182 10.28 -1.24 -14.53
CA ILE A 182 11.71 -1.08 -14.84
C ILE A 182 12.23 -2.33 -15.57
N LEU A 183 11.95 -3.52 -15.06
CA LEU A 183 12.40 -4.77 -15.72
C LEU A 183 11.77 -4.96 -17.11
N VAL A 184 10.51 -4.56 -17.29
CA VAL A 184 9.85 -4.57 -18.60
C VAL A 184 10.51 -3.57 -19.54
N ALA A 185 10.76 -2.31 -19.10
CA ALA A 185 11.39 -1.29 -19.89
C ALA A 185 12.84 -1.64 -20.29
N GLU A 186 13.53 -2.42 -19.49
CA GLU A 186 14.87 -2.97 -19.76
C GLU A 186 14.84 -4.21 -20.65
N GLY A 187 13.66 -4.77 -20.94
CA GLY A 187 13.49 -6.02 -21.71
C GLY A 187 13.87 -7.29 -20.94
N SER A 188 14.01 -7.21 -19.62
CA SER A 188 14.35 -8.34 -18.75
C SER A 188 13.10 -9.13 -18.32
N LEU A 189 11.93 -8.51 -18.35
CA LEU A 189 10.63 -9.11 -18.06
C LEU A 189 9.69 -8.90 -19.25
N ASP A 190 9.13 -9.98 -19.79
CA ASP A 190 8.08 -9.93 -20.80
C ASP A 190 6.70 -9.89 -20.12
N GLU A 191 6.02 -8.73 -20.20
CA GLU A 191 4.69 -8.58 -19.61
C GLU A 191 3.61 -9.42 -20.29
N THR A 192 3.85 -9.90 -21.52
CA THR A 192 2.91 -10.76 -22.26
C THR A 192 3.08 -12.25 -21.96
N ALA A 193 4.19 -12.62 -21.31
CA ALA A 193 4.45 -13.99 -20.88
C ALA A 193 3.39 -14.49 -19.89
N LEU A 194 3.06 -15.78 -19.95
CA LEU A 194 2.22 -16.41 -18.96
C LEU A 194 2.98 -16.57 -17.63
N VAL A 195 2.29 -16.36 -16.52
CA VAL A 195 2.87 -16.55 -15.18
C VAL A 195 3.49 -17.94 -15.04
N ALA A 196 2.84 -18.99 -15.55
CA ALA A 196 3.37 -20.36 -15.48
C ALA A 196 4.67 -20.58 -16.27
N GLU A 197 5.01 -19.73 -17.23
CA GLU A 197 6.29 -19.81 -17.97
C GLU A 197 7.45 -19.35 -17.09
N ILE A 198 7.20 -18.41 -16.16
CA ILE A 198 8.19 -17.88 -15.22
C ILE A 198 8.14 -18.65 -13.90
N LEU A 199 6.93 -18.97 -13.41
CA LEU A 199 6.64 -19.65 -12.16
C LEU A 199 5.85 -20.96 -12.44
N PRO A 200 6.51 -22.05 -12.87
CA PRO A 200 5.85 -23.33 -13.14
C PRO A 200 5.09 -23.88 -11.91
N GLU A 201 5.45 -23.46 -10.71
CA GLU A 201 4.79 -23.80 -9.45
C GLU A 201 3.34 -23.32 -9.40
N LEU A 202 3.00 -22.27 -10.15
CA LEU A 202 1.65 -21.71 -10.23
C LEU A 202 0.82 -22.21 -11.40
N LYS A 203 1.31 -23.17 -12.19
CA LYS A 203 0.64 -23.66 -13.42
C LYS A 203 -0.79 -24.18 -13.20
N ASP A 204 -1.03 -24.79 -12.04
CA ASP A 204 -2.32 -25.40 -11.68
C ASP A 204 -3.18 -24.48 -10.80
N SER A 205 -2.71 -23.26 -10.50
CA SER A 205 -3.46 -22.21 -9.79
C SER A 205 -4.15 -21.27 -10.77
N ALA A 206 -4.97 -20.36 -10.25
CA ALA A 206 -5.61 -19.33 -11.05
C ALA A 206 -4.62 -18.38 -11.76
N PHE A 207 -3.38 -18.29 -11.29
CA PHE A 207 -2.34 -17.49 -11.94
C PHE A 207 -1.74 -18.13 -13.18
N GLY A 208 -1.85 -19.46 -13.35
CA GLY A 208 -1.08 -20.21 -14.35
C GLY A 208 -1.26 -19.73 -15.79
N ASN A 209 -2.45 -19.32 -16.17
CA ASN A 209 -2.79 -18.82 -17.51
C ASN A 209 -3.04 -17.29 -17.54
N ALA A 210 -2.72 -16.57 -16.47
CA ALA A 210 -2.68 -15.12 -16.48
C ALA A 210 -1.36 -14.63 -17.11
N THR A 211 -1.40 -13.48 -17.79
CA THR A 211 -0.17 -12.79 -18.19
C THR A 211 0.41 -11.98 -17.05
N VAL A 212 1.70 -11.69 -17.09
CA VAL A 212 2.37 -10.80 -16.14
C VAL A 212 1.67 -9.42 -16.11
N GLN A 213 1.27 -8.88 -17.28
CA GLN A 213 0.53 -7.64 -17.38
C GLN A 213 -0.78 -7.69 -16.59
N GLN A 214 -1.56 -8.76 -16.73
CA GLN A 214 -2.83 -8.92 -15.99
C GLN A 214 -2.61 -8.94 -14.47
N VAL A 215 -1.49 -9.51 -14.01
CA VAL A 215 -1.09 -9.44 -12.59
C VAL A 215 -0.72 -8.01 -12.19
N MET A 216 0.07 -7.29 -13.01
CA MET A 216 0.49 -5.90 -12.76
C MET A 216 -0.69 -4.92 -12.73
N GLU A 217 -1.73 -5.18 -13.53
CA GLU A 217 -2.93 -4.36 -13.66
C GLU A 217 -4.08 -4.85 -12.77
N MET A 218 -3.89 -5.93 -11.99
CA MET A 218 -4.92 -6.55 -11.15
C MET A 218 -6.22 -6.87 -11.92
N THR A 219 -6.09 -7.33 -13.17
CA THR A 219 -7.21 -7.80 -13.99
C THR A 219 -7.30 -9.32 -14.04
N THR A 220 -6.73 -9.98 -13.04
CA THR A 220 -6.78 -11.45 -12.90
C THR A 220 -8.14 -11.92 -12.39
N GLY A 221 -8.67 -12.99 -12.98
CA GLY A 221 -9.89 -13.66 -12.52
C GLY A 221 -9.57 -14.68 -11.43
N LEU A 222 -9.68 -14.26 -10.16
CA LEU A 222 -9.31 -15.04 -8.97
C LEU A 222 -10.50 -15.21 -8.04
N ASP A 223 -10.70 -16.40 -7.49
CA ASP A 223 -11.58 -16.63 -6.34
C ASP A 223 -10.83 -16.21 -5.06
N PHE A 224 -10.83 -14.91 -4.81
CA PHE A 224 -10.17 -14.29 -3.67
C PHE A 224 -10.92 -13.03 -3.26
N SER A 225 -11.45 -13.03 -2.05
CA SER A 225 -12.10 -11.87 -1.43
C SER A 225 -11.13 -11.16 -0.47
N GLU A 226 -11.09 -9.84 -0.58
CA GLU A 226 -10.38 -8.94 0.33
C GLU A 226 -11.37 -8.10 1.15
N ASP A 227 -12.57 -8.65 1.39
CA ASP A 227 -13.56 -8.04 2.27
C ASP A 227 -13.19 -8.29 3.74
N TYR A 228 -12.59 -7.28 4.36
CA TYR A 228 -12.18 -7.34 5.77
C TYR A 228 -13.35 -7.42 6.76
N ALA A 229 -14.58 -7.18 6.32
CA ALA A 229 -15.79 -7.32 7.14
C ALA A 229 -16.36 -8.75 7.10
N ASP A 230 -16.00 -9.56 6.11
CA ASP A 230 -16.39 -10.96 6.01
C ASP A 230 -15.35 -11.88 6.69
N PRO A 231 -15.69 -12.54 7.80
CA PRO A 231 -14.75 -13.44 8.49
C PRO A 231 -14.38 -14.70 7.69
N GLU A 232 -15.13 -15.01 6.62
CA GLU A 232 -14.87 -16.16 5.75
C GLU A 232 -14.08 -15.77 4.48
N ALA A 233 -13.72 -14.48 4.32
CA ALA A 233 -12.96 -14.01 3.17
C ALA A 233 -11.56 -14.65 3.12
N GLU A 234 -11.09 -14.94 1.89
CA GLU A 234 -9.80 -15.60 1.65
C GLU A 234 -8.60 -14.80 2.16
N ILE A 235 -8.75 -13.48 2.34
CA ILE A 235 -7.71 -12.61 2.93
C ILE A 235 -7.27 -13.10 4.32
N TRP A 236 -8.14 -13.74 5.09
CA TRP A 236 -7.80 -14.27 6.42
C TRP A 236 -6.96 -15.53 6.34
N ALA A 237 -7.29 -16.45 5.44
CA ALA A 237 -6.47 -17.63 5.17
C ALA A 237 -5.10 -17.24 4.61
N TYR A 238 -5.07 -16.24 3.73
CA TYR A 238 -3.82 -15.64 3.22
C TYR A 238 -2.99 -15.03 4.36
N SER A 239 -3.60 -14.22 5.23
CA SER A 239 -2.92 -13.62 6.38
C SER A 239 -2.37 -14.68 7.34
N ALA A 240 -3.11 -15.77 7.55
CA ALA A 240 -2.64 -16.89 8.34
C ALA A 240 -1.43 -17.59 7.69
N ALA A 241 -1.45 -17.83 6.40
CA ALA A 241 -0.31 -18.39 5.65
C ALA A 241 0.92 -17.49 5.73
N ALA A 242 0.72 -16.19 5.56
CA ALA A 242 1.75 -15.16 5.57
C ALA A 242 2.37 -14.88 6.94
N SER A 243 1.69 -15.22 8.03
CA SER A 243 2.20 -14.98 9.38
C SER A 243 3.58 -15.60 9.59
N PRO A 244 4.58 -14.85 10.05
CA PRO A 244 5.92 -15.39 10.34
C PRO A 244 5.97 -16.22 11.63
N LEU A 245 4.87 -16.25 12.39
CA LEU A 245 4.82 -16.98 13.66
C LEU A 245 4.75 -18.48 13.46
N PRO A 246 5.20 -19.24 14.46
CA PRO A 246 5.00 -20.69 14.49
C PRO A 246 3.52 -21.05 14.31
N LYS A 247 3.25 -21.91 13.35
CA LYS A 247 1.90 -22.45 13.15
C LYS A 247 1.60 -23.52 14.22
N PRO A 248 0.33 -23.72 14.60
CA PRO A 248 -0.09 -24.88 15.39
C PRO A 248 0.41 -26.20 14.77
N GLU A 249 0.66 -27.24 15.61
CA GLU A 249 1.15 -28.54 15.14
C GLU A 249 0.17 -29.22 14.16
N ASP A 250 -1.12 -29.00 14.34
CA ASP A 250 -2.22 -29.50 13.51
C ASP A 250 -2.61 -28.59 12.34
N TYR A 251 -1.83 -27.54 12.07
CA TYR A 251 -2.08 -26.64 10.95
C TYR A 251 -1.71 -27.29 9.63
N GLU A 252 -2.71 -27.56 8.79
CA GLU A 252 -2.54 -28.18 7.46
C GLU A 252 -2.55 -27.18 6.29
N GLY A 253 -2.77 -25.88 6.55
CA GLY A 253 -2.82 -24.85 5.52
C GLY A 253 -1.45 -24.42 4.99
N PRO A 254 -1.43 -23.54 3.98
CA PRO A 254 -0.21 -22.93 3.44
C PRO A 254 0.58 -22.23 4.55
N ARG A 255 1.93 -22.25 4.45
CA ARG A 255 2.84 -21.72 5.48
C ARG A 255 3.67 -20.52 5.00
N SER A 256 3.46 -20.09 3.76
CA SER A 256 4.15 -18.96 3.13
C SER A 256 3.26 -18.29 2.10
N TYR A 257 3.65 -17.10 1.64
CA TYR A 257 3.00 -16.44 0.50
C TYR A 257 2.99 -17.35 -0.72
N TYR A 258 4.11 -17.98 -1.06
CA TYR A 258 4.25 -18.82 -2.25
C TYR A 258 3.36 -20.06 -2.20
N GLU A 259 3.29 -20.73 -1.06
CA GLU A 259 2.38 -21.85 -0.89
C GLU A 259 0.91 -21.45 -1.02
N PHE A 260 0.54 -20.26 -0.49
CA PHE A 260 -0.83 -19.77 -0.63
C PHE A 260 -1.19 -19.47 -2.09
N LEU A 261 -0.32 -18.80 -2.84
CA LEU A 261 -0.56 -18.46 -4.24
C LEU A 261 -0.88 -19.69 -5.10
N ALA A 262 -0.25 -20.83 -4.79
CA ALA A 262 -0.52 -22.09 -5.48
C ALA A 262 -1.92 -22.68 -5.20
N THR A 263 -2.62 -22.20 -4.15
CA THR A 263 -3.97 -22.68 -3.78
C THR A 263 -5.11 -21.85 -4.36
N VAL A 264 -4.81 -20.64 -4.90
CA VAL A 264 -5.83 -19.69 -5.39
C VAL A 264 -6.55 -20.30 -6.61
N GLN A 265 -7.87 -20.33 -6.53
CA GLN A 265 -8.71 -20.91 -7.57
C GLN A 265 -9.18 -19.83 -8.57
N PRO A 266 -9.46 -20.23 -9.84
CA PRO A 266 -9.96 -19.29 -10.84
C PRO A 266 -11.42 -18.90 -10.58
N GLU A 267 -11.73 -17.60 -10.77
CA GLU A 267 -13.08 -17.08 -10.85
C GLU A 267 -13.13 -15.94 -11.89
N GLY A 268 -14.03 -16.06 -12.87
CA GLY A 268 -14.14 -15.09 -13.97
C GLY A 268 -13.07 -15.28 -15.05
N THR A 269 -12.82 -14.24 -15.82
CA THR A 269 -11.90 -14.23 -16.96
C THR A 269 -10.81 -13.20 -16.75
N HIS A 270 -9.54 -13.57 -16.97
CA HIS A 270 -8.43 -12.62 -16.93
C HIS A 270 -8.62 -11.51 -17.96
N GLY A 271 -8.35 -10.26 -17.57
CA GLY A 271 -8.49 -9.06 -18.40
C GLY A 271 -9.90 -8.49 -18.46
N GLU A 272 -10.93 -9.17 -17.94
CA GLU A 272 -12.32 -8.70 -18.05
C GLU A 272 -12.62 -7.54 -17.10
N ALA A 273 -12.17 -7.60 -15.86
CA ALA A 273 -12.45 -6.60 -14.83
C ALA A 273 -11.24 -6.38 -13.93
N PHE A 274 -11.08 -5.14 -13.47
CA PHE A 274 -10.17 -4.81 -12.38
C PHE A 274 -10.73 -5.35 -11.06
N GLY A 275 -9.87 -5.97 -10.27
CA GLY A 275 -10.20 -6.42 -8.92
C GLY A 275 -8.98 -6.25 -8.02
N TYR A 276 -9.04 -5.29 -7.09
CA TYR A 276 -7.95 -5.06 -6.16
C TYR A 276 -7.80 -6.26 -5.23
N ARG A 277 -6.73 -7.03 -5.43
CA ARG A 277 -6.43 -8.26 -4.68
C ARG A 277 -4.95 -8.34 -4.37
N THR A 278 -4.61 -8.31 -3.09
CA THR A 278 -3.21 -8.25 -2.60
C THR A 278 -2.37 -9.42 -3.10
N VAL A 279 -2.93 -10.60 -3.30
CA VAL A 279 -2.22 -11.77 -3.81
C VAL A 279 -1.57 -11.55 -5.18
N ASN A 280 -2.09 -10.64 -6.03
CA ASN A 280 -1.42 -10.25 -7.27
C ASN A 280 -0.04 -9.63 -7.01
N SER A 281 0.08 -8.86 -5.94
CA SER A 281 1.35 -8.19 -5.62
C SER A 281 2.43 -9.17 -5.18
N ASP A 282 2.06 -10.22 -4.45
CA ASP A 282 3.03 -11.24 -4.04
C ASP A 282 3.36 -12.20 -5.18
N ALA A 283 2.40 -12.49 -6.08
CA ALA A 283 2.68 -13.16 -7.34
C ALA A 283 3.68 -12.33 -8.19
N LEU A 284 3.47 -11.01 -8.30
CA LEU A 284 4.40 -10.10 -8.99
C LEU A 284 5.77 -10.06 -8.30
N GLY A 285 5.79 -10.00 -6.97
CA GLY A 285 7.04 -10.06 -6.18
C GLY A 285 7.83 -11.34 -6.45
N TRP A 286 7.15 -12.48 -6.58
CA TRP A 286 7.78 -13.76 -6.94
C TRP A 286 8.28 -13.77 -8.40
N ILE A 287 7.49 -13.23 -9.34
CA ILE A 287 7.91 -13.07 -10.75
C ILE A 287 9.18 -12.23 -10.83
N ILE A 288 9.20 -11.06 -10.17
CA ILE A 288 10.37 -10.16 -10.12
C ILE A 288 11.58 -10.90 -9.55
N ALA A 289 11.42 -11.55 -8.39
CA ALA A 289 12.51 -12.25 -7.74
C ALA A 289 13.08 -13.38 -8.58
N ARG A 290 12.22 -14.14 -9.29
CA ARG A 290 12.61 -15.22 -10.20
C ARG A 290 13.34 -14.67 -11.43
N THR A 291 12.84 -13.59 -12.02
CA THR A 291 13.43 -12.95 -13.21
C THR A 291 14.78 -12.32 -12.90
N ALA A 292 14.90 -11.60 -11.80
CA ALA A 292 16.11 -10.88 -11.42
C ALA A 292 17.12 -11.75 -10.63
N GLY A 293 16.71 -12.90 -10.11
CA GLY A 293 17.55 -13.75 -9.26
C GLY A 293 17.87 -13.15 -7.88
N SER A 294 17.05 -12.19 -7.42
CA SER A 294 17.24 -11.47 -6.15
C SER A 294 15.89 -11.14 -5.51
N SER A 295 15.85 -10.95 -4.18
CA SER A 295 14.60 -10.64 -3.51
C SER A 295 14.12 -9.22 -3.83
N VAL A 296 12.81 -8.98 -3.74
CA VAL A 296 12.23 -7.62 -3.90
C VAL A 296 12.91 -6.61 -2.97
N ALA A 297 13.21 -6.97 -1.71
CA ALA A 297 13.86 -6.06 -0.77
C ALA A 297 15.29 -5.69 -1.20
N ASP A 298 16.06 -6.65 -1.70
CA ASP A 298 17.41 -6.39 -2.21
C ASP A 298 17.35 -5.55 -3.49
N LEU A 299 16.40 -5.83 -4.38
CA LEU A 299 16.21 -5.04 -5.62
C LEU A 299 15.76 -3.60 -5.31
N VAL A 300 14.85 -3.39 -4.35
CA VAL A 300 14.51 -2.03 -3.89
C VAL A 300 15.74 -1.32 -3.34
N SER A 301 16.57 -2.02 -2.57
CA SER A 301 17.82 -1.47 -2.05
C SER A 301 18.77 -1.04 -3.18
N GLU A 302 19.05 -1.95 -4.11
CA GLU A 302 20.08 -1.77 -5.15
C GLU A 302 19.65 -0.85 -6.28
N ARG A 303 18.36 -0.91 -6.66
CA ARG A 303 17.84 -0.21 -7.84
C ARG A 303 17.18 1.14 -7.53
N LEU A 304 16.73 1.35 -6.28
CA LEU A 304 16.00 2.55 -5.87
C LEU A 304 16.66 3.23 -4.68
N TRP A 305 16.76 2.58 -3.50
CA TRP A 305 17.14 3.25 -2.25
C TRP A 305 18.57 3.77 -2.25
N GLN A 306 19.53 2.96 -2.68
CA GLN A 306 20.92 3.37 -2.77
C GLN A 306 21.13 4.44 -3.86
N PRO A 307 20.69 4.24 -5.13
CA PRO A 307 20.90 5.24 -6.17
C PRO A 307 20.22 6.59 -5.90
N MET A 308 19.01 6.59 -5.29
CA MET A 308 18.35 7.86 -4.95
C MET A 308 18.96 8.59 -3.77
N GLY A 309 19.93 7.99 -3.08
CA GLY A 309 20.58 8.59 -1.91
C GLY A 309 19.70 8.64 -0.69
N GLY A 310 19.07 7.52 -0.35
CA GLY A 310 18.20 7.39 0.82
C GLY A 310 18.87 7.86 2.11
N GLU A 311 18.07 8.46 3.00
CA GLU A 311 18.52 8.99 4.29
C GLU A 311 18.59 7.90 5.35
N GLN A 312 17.65 6.95 5.30
CA GLN A 312 17.52 5.86 6.24
C GLN A 312 17.36 4.51 5.53
N ASP A 313 17.71 3.43 6.23
CA ASP A 313 17.32 2.10 5.82
C ASP A 313 15.79 1.96 5.92
N ALA A 314 15.17 1.36 4.91
CA ALA A 314 13.81 0.86 4.98
C ALA A 314 13.82 -0.64 5.30
N TYR A 315 12.65 -1.25 5.44
CA TYR A 315 12.53 -2.69 5.60
C TYR A 315 11.18 -3.21 5.10
N PHE A 316 11.14 -4.50 4.77
CA PHE A 316 9.90 -5.25 4.54
C PHE A 316 9.63 -6.20 5.71
N THR A 317 8.37 -6.33 6.13
CA THR A 317 7.95 -7.51 6.88
C THR A 317 8.04 -8.74 6.00
N VAL A 318 8.30 -9.90 6.59
CA VAL A 318 8.51 -11.16 5.87
C VAL A 318 7.62 -12.28 6.44
N ASP A 319 7.36 -13.30 5.61
CA ASP A 319 6.71 -14.53 6.04
C ASP A 319 7.69 -15.48 6.77
N SER A 320 7.22 -16.70 7.09
CA SER A 320 7.99 -17.71 7.84
C SER A 320 9.24 -18.21 7.13
N ILE A 321 9.33 -18.05 5.81
CA ILE A 321 10.51 -18.44 5.00
C ILE A 321 11.36 -17.23 4.58
N GLY A 322 11.03 -16.03 5.06
CA GLY A 322 11.77 -14.81 4.79
C GLY A 322 11.41 -14.11 3.47
N THR A 323 10.28 -14.45 2.87
CA THR A 323 9.77 -13.77 1.67
C THR A 323 9.24 -12.38 2.03
N PRO A 324 9.74 -11.29 1.42
CA PRO A 324 9.19 -9.96 1.62
C PRO A 324 7.71 -9.87 1.24
N PHE A 325 6.90 -9.24 2.07
CA PHE A 325 5.50 -8.96 1.77
C PHE A 325 5.41 -7.86 0.70
N ALA A 326 5.38 -8.26 -0.57
CA ALA A 326 5.37 -7.34 -1.72
C ALA A 326 4.07 -6.53 -1.84
N GLY A 327 3.01 -6.95 -1.16
CA GLY A 327 1.70 -6.30 -1.13
C GLY A 327 1.52 -5.22 -0.06
N GLY A 328 2.38 -5.17 1.00
CA GLY A 328 2.11 -4.25 2.10
C GLY A 328 3.21 -4.13 3.15
N GLY A 329 4.35 -4.80 2.97
CA GLY A 329 5.35 -4.98 4.03
C GLY A 329 6.38 -3.86 4.17
N LEU A 330 6.44 -2.90 3.25
CA LEU A 330 7.42 -1.81 3.30
C LEU A 330 7.14 -0.86 4.47
N SER A 331 8.19 -0.56 5.24
CA SER A 331 8.24 0.57 6.16
C SER A 331 9.42 1.46 5.79
N ALA A 332 9.20 2.77 5.74
CA ALA A 332 10.19 3.72 5.24
C ALA A 332 10.07 5.09 5.92
N GLY A 333 11.11 5.91 5.85
CA GLY A 333 11.08 7.31 6.27
C GLY A 333 10.27 8.17 5.30
N LEU A 334 9.63 9.22 5.83
CA LEU A 334 8.80 10.16 5.06
C LEU A 334 9.62 10.82 3.94
N ARG A 335 10.81 11.31 4.25
CA ARG A 335 11.73 11.96 3.30
C ARG A 335 12.20 11.02 2.20
N ASP A 336 12.37 9.72 2.51
CA ASP A 336 12.83 8.73 1.52
C ASP A 336 11.74 8.35 0.53
N LEU A 337 10.49 8.16 0.99
CA LEU A 337 9.36 7.99 0.06
C LEU A 337 9.13 9.24 -0.78
N THR A 338 9.46 10.42 -0.25
CA THR A 338 9.36 11.67 -1.02
C THR A 338 10.43 11.73 -2.12
N ARG A 339 11.67 11.30 -1.84
CA ARG A 339 12.72 11.13 -2.87
C ARG A 339 12.29 10.17 -3.96
N LEU A 340 11.67 9.04 -3.58
CA LEU A 340 11.12 8.08 -4.53
C LEU A 340 10.01 8.73 -5.38
N GLY A 341 9.09 9.46 -4.76
CA GLY A 341 8.04 10.20 -5.47
C GLY A 341 8.60 11.21 -6.47
N GLN A 342 9.65 11.97 -6.08
CA GLN A 342 10.34 12.89 -6.98
C GLN A 342 11.03 12.15 -8.14
N LEU A 343 11.70 11.04 -7.85
CA LEU A 343 12.34 10.22 -8.88
C LEU A 343 11.32 9.67 -9.90
N VAL A 344 10.12 9.31 -9.44
CA VAL A 344 9.01 8.90 -10.32
C VAL A 344 8.48 10.11 -11.12
N LEU A 345 8.32 11.29 -10.48
CA LEU A 345 7.90 12.51 -11.17
C LEU A 345 8.86 12.88 -12.32
N ASP A 346 10.17 12.70 -12.10
CA ASP A 346 11.24 13.02 -13.04
C ASP A 346 11.59 11.86 -14.00
N GLY A 347 10.72 10.84 -14.08
CA GLY A 347 10.87 9.75 -15.06
C GLY A 347 12.11 8.88 -14.84
N GLY A 348 12.58 8.77 -13.60
CA GLY A 348 13.78 7.97 -13.24
C GLY A 348 15.10 8.72 -13.40
N GLU A 349 15.07 10.04 -13.58
CA GLU A 349 16.25 10.87 -13.62
C GLU A 349 16.47 11.60 -12.29
N LEU A 350 17.72 11.74 -11.88
CA LEU A 350 18.12 12.42 -10.66
C LEU A 350 19.43 13.18 -10.91
N ASP A 351 19.41 14.51 -10.78
CA ASP A 351 20.57 15.41 -11.02
C ASP A 351 21.28 15.15 -12.37
N GLY A 352 20.52 14.85 -13.43
CA GLY A 352 21.04 14.55 -14.76
C GLY A 352 21.56 13.13 -14.96
N GLU A 353 21.46 12.26 -13.93
CA GLU A 353 21.78 10.84 -14.02
C GLU A 353 20.50 10.02 -14.15
N ARG A 354 20.42 9.16 -15.16
CA ARG A 354 19.29 8.25 -15.36
C ARG A 354 19.48 6.98 -14.55
N LEU A 355 18.68 6.82 -13.49
CA LEU A 355 18.75 5.66 -12.61
C LEU A 355 17.99 4.44 -13.15
N PHE A 356 16.93 4.69 -13.93
CA PHE A 356 16.20 3.66 -14.66
C PHE A 356 15.51 4.26 -15.91
N PRO A 357 15.09 3.44 -16.91
CA PRO A 357 14.49 3.93 -18.13
C PRO A 357 13.21 4.75 -17.87
N GLU A 358 13.11 5.93 -18.48
CA GLU A 358 11.92 6.79 -18.42
C GLU A 358 10.64 6.04 -18.85
N ALA A 359 10.79 5.15 -19.82
CA ALA A 359 9.71 4.30 -20.32
C ALA A 359 8.99 3.54 -19.18
N ALA A 360 9.64 3.23 -18.06
CA ALA A 360 8.99 2.58 -16.92
C ALA A 360 7.88 3.47 -16.31
N VAL A 361 8.15 4.77 -16.17
CA VAL A 361 7.15 5.74 -15.67
C VAL A 361 6.13 6.10 -16.75
N ASP A 362 6.54 6.24 -18.00
CA ASP A 362 5.62 6.52 -19.11
C ASP A 362 4.56 5.41 -19.25
N ARG A 363 4.96 4.15 -19.05
CA ARG A 363 4.05 3.02 -19.06
C ARG A 363 3.04 3.09 -17.91
N ILE A 364 3.48 3.47 -16.70
CA ILE A 364 2.57 3.74 -15.57
C ILE A 364 1.58 4.85 -15.97
N ARG A 365 2.07 5.99 -16.45
CA ARG A 365 1.25 7.17 -16.80
C ARG A 365 0.24 6.94 -17.93
N GLN A 366 0.50 5.99 -18.83
CA GLN A 366 -0.46 5.55 -19.85
C GLN A 366 -1.74 4.98 -19.23
N GLY A 367 -1.61 4.37 -18.04
CA GLY A 367 -2.70 3.69 -17.36
C GLY A 367 -3.06 2.34 -17.99
N GLY A 368 -3.95 1.63 -17.32
CA GLY A 368 -4.53 0.36 -17.78
C GLY A 368 -5.93 0.55 -18.38
N ASP A 369 -6.63 -0.56 -18.57
CA ASP A 369 -7.98 -0.59 -19.14
C ASP A 369 -8.99 0.14 -18.23
N ARG A 370 -9.52 1.29 -18.72
CA ARG A 370 -10.49 2.12 -17.99
C ARG A 370 -11.86 1.46 -17.89
N ASP A 371 -12.26 0.67 -18.88
CA ASP A 371 -13.54 -0.04 -18.87
C ASP A 371 -13.52 -1.20 -17.88
N ALA A 372 -12.40 -1.93 -17.79
CA ALA A 372 -12.16 -2.92 -16.76
C ALA A 372 -12.19 -2.29 -15.35
N PHE A 373 -11.56 -1.12 -15.18
CA PHE A 373 -11.53 -0.39 -13.91
C PHE A 373 -12.93 0.12 -13.51
N ALA A 374 -13.72 0.64 -14.46
CA ALA A 374 -15.06 1.14 -14.20
C ALA A 374 -16.00 0.06 -13.63
N ARG A 375 -15.79 -1.22 -14.00
CA ARG A 375 -16.58 -2.35 -13.47
C ARG A 375 -16.36 -2.60 -11.97
N ALA A 376 -15.26 -2.11 -11.40
CA ALA A 376 -14.98 -2.22 -9.97
C ALA A 376 -15.73 -1.21 -9.09
N GLY A 377 -16.35 -0.17 -9.69
CA GLY A 377 -17.25 0.75 -8.99
C GLY A 377 -16.60 1.74 -8.04
N TYR A 378 -15.35 2.19 -8.31
CA TYR A 378 -14.67 3.20 -7.48
C TYR A 378 -15.25 4.60 -7.74
N GLU A 379 -16.32 4.96 -7.00
CA GLU A 379 -17.05 6.24 -7.18
C GLU A 379 -16.19 7.48 -6.95
N ASN A 380 -15.20 7.41 -6.02
CA ASN A 380 -14.29 8.52 -5.72
C ASN A 380 -13.15 8.68 -6.74
N LEU A 381 -13.03 7.76 -7.70
CA LEU A 381 -12.01 7.76 -8.76
C LEU A 381 -12.66 7.61 -10.14
N PRO A 382 -13.61 8.49 -10.50
CA PRO A 382 -14.37 8.35 -11.75
C PRO A 382 -13.42 8.45 -12.96
N GLY A 383 -13.56 7.49 -13.88
CA GLY A 383 -12.74 7.44 -15.08
C GLY A 383 -11.27 7.07 -14.86
N GLY A 384 -10.93 6.63 -13.66
CA GLY A 384 -9.59 6.16 -13.31
C GLY A 384 -9.17 4.89 -14.04
N SER A 385 -7.93 4.48 -13.85
CA SER A 385 -7.39 3.17 -14.25
C SER A 385 -6.29 2.71 -13.30
N TYR A 386 -5.76 1.51 -13.53
CA TYR A 386 -4.71 0.93 -12.70
C TYR A 386 -3.64 0.28 -13.58
N ARG A 387 -2.37 0.64 -13.40
CA ARG A 387 -1.25 0.06 -14.13
C ARG A 387 0.03 0.05 -13.30
N GLY A 388 0.81 -1.02 -13.42
CA GLY A 388 2.06 -1.14 -12.67
C GLY A 388 1.87 -0.95 -11.16
N MET A 389 0.74 -1.40 -10.63
CA MET A 389 0.34 -1.20 -9.23
C MET A 389 0.15 0.26 -8.79
N TRP A 390 -0.07 1.20 -9.73
CA TRP A 390 -0.40 2.60 -9.49
C TRP A 390 -1.83 2.92 -9.90
N TRP A 391 -2.46 3.86 -9.19
CA TRP A 391 -3.80 4.39 -9.45
C TRP A 391 -3.68 5.65 -10.30
N LEU A 392 -4.30 5.67 -11.48
CA LEU A 392 -4.31 6.80 -12.40
C LEU A 392 -5.64 7.54 -12.24
N LEU A 393 -5.57 8.86 -12.00
CA LEU A 393 -6.77 9.67 -11.81
C LEU A 393 -7.36 10.16 -13.13
N HIS A 394 -6.55 10.26 -14.18
CA HIS A 394 -6.92 10.81 -15.49
C HIS A 394 -7.60 12.19 -15.40
N ASN A 395 -7.23 12.98 -14.38
CA ASN A 395 -7.62 14.38 -14.27
C ASN A 395 -6.78 15.25 -15.23
N ASP A 396 -7.11 16.56 -15.34
CA ASP A 396 -6.43 17.48 -16.24
C ASP A 396 -4.94 17.65 -15.94
N HIS A 397 -4.49 17.33 -14.73
CA HIS A 397 -3.08 17.36 -14.36
C HIS A 397 -2.33 16.07 -14.70
N GLY A 398 -3.03 15.01 -15.10
CA GLY A 398 -2.44 13.69 -15.31
C GLY A 398 -1.92 13.06 -14.01
N ALA A 399 -2.52 13.40 -12.88
CA ALA A 399 -2.07 12.93 -11.58
C ALA A 399 -2.30 11.43 -11.40
N PHE A 400 -1.37 10.80 -10.66
CA PHE A 400 -1.45 9.39 -10.29
C PHE A 400 -0.92 9.17 -8.87
N THR A 401 -1.28 8.06 -8.27
CA THR A 401 -1.05 7.88 -6.83
C THR A 401 -0.78 6.42 -6.45
N ALA A 402 0.15 6.24 -5.51
CA ALA A 402 0.25 5.03 -4.70
C ALA A 402 -0.64 5.20 -3.46
N ARG A 403 -1.38 4.16 -3.07
CA ARG A 403 -2.36 4.24 -1.98
C ARG A 403 -2.23 3.06 -1.04
N GLY A 404 -2.35 3.30 0.25
CA GLY A 404 -2.34 2.27 1.28
C GLY A 404 -3.45 2.47 2.31
N VAL A 405 -3.91 1.38 2.91
CA VAL A 405 -4.92 1.42 3.99
C VAL A 405 -4.48 2.36 5.10
N HIS A 406 -5.46 2.89 5.85
CA HIS A 406 -5.27 3.86 6.91
C HIS A 406 -4.73 5.22 6.44
N GLY A 407 -4.69 5.50 5.13
CA GLY A 407 -4.39 6.82 4.58
C GLY A 407 -2.96 7.03 4.09
N GLN A 408 -2.18 5.97 3.82
CA GLN A 408 -0.86 6.12 3.20
C GLN A 408 -0.98 6.57 1.75
N THR A 409 -0.13 7.50 1.33
CA THR A 409 -0.20 8.04 -0.05
C THR A 409 1.16 8.50 -0.53
N ILE A 410 1.48 8.22 -1.80
CA ILE A 410 2.36 9.03 -2.65
C ILE A 410 1.48 9.57 -3.76
N TYR A 411 1.30 10.87 -3.85
CA TYR A 411 0.55 11.53 -4.91
C TYR A 411 1.53 12.29 -5.79
N VAL A 412 1.48 12.04 -7.09
CA VAL A 412 2.36 12.65 -8.09
C VAL A 412 1.51 13.46 -9.06
N ASP A 413 1.78 14.75 -9.15
CA ASP A 413 1.13 15.68 -10.07
C ASP A 413 2.14 16.22 -11.07
N PRO A 414 2.18 15.69 -12.30
CA PRO A 414 3.14 16.13 -13.31
C PRO A 414 2.95 17.58 -13.76
N THR A 415 1.69 18.05 -13.84
CA THR A 415 1.38 19.42 -14.29
C THR A 415 1.81 20.45 -13.27
N ALA A 416 1.54 20.22 -12.00
CA ALA A 416 1.98 21.08 -10.92
C ALA A 416 3.45 20.83 -10.49
N ARG A 417 4.16 19.88 -11.10
CA ARG A 417 5.51 19.48 -10.64
C ARG A 417 5.54 19.20 -9.13
N MET A 418 4.50 18.55 -8.61
CA MET A 418 4.27 18.35 -7.18
C MET A 418 4.27 16.88 -6.79
N VAL A 419 4.86 16.58 -5.64
CA VAL A 419 4.75 15.30 -4.96
C VAL A 419 4.25 15.51 -3.55
N ILE A 420 3.25 14.75 -3.14
CA ILE A 420 2.79 14.68 -1.75
C ILE A 420 3.03 13.27 -1.24
N VAL A 421 3.70 13.15 -0.10
CA VAL A 421 3.78 11.89 0.65
C VAL A 421 3.10 12.07 1.98
N ARG A 422 2.14 11.19 2.28
CA ARG A 422 1.43 11.15 3.55
C ARG A 422 1.54 9.77 4.17
N PHE A 423 1.94 9.76 5.44
CA PHE A 423 1.72 8.66 6.37
C PHE A 423 0.57 9.00 7.31
N ALA A 424 -0.28 8.04 7.62
CA ALA A 424 -1.42 8.22 8.50
C ALA A 424 -1.78 6.91 9.21
N SER A 425 -2.52 7.02 10.29
CA SER A 425 -3.04 5.91 11.07
C SER A 425 -4.55 6.07 11.33
N HIS A 426 -5.29 6.38 10.24
CA HIS A 426 -6.74 6.55 10.27
C HIS A 426 -7.43 5.29 10.82
N PRO A 427 -8.43 5.41 11.74
CA PRO A 427 -9.09 4.25 12.34
C PRO A 427 -9.78 3.33 11.33
N VAL A 428 -10.28 3.87 10.22
CA VAL A 428 -10.89 3.10 9.13
C VAL A 428 -9.83 2.77 8.08
N ALA A 429 -9.67 1.49 7.76
CA ALA A 429 -8.66 1.02 6.81
C ALA A 429 -8.91 1.53 5.38
N GLY A 430 -10.16 1.49 4.90
CA GLY A 430 -10.52 1.85 3.53
C GLY A 430 -10.28 3.34 3.24
N ASN A 431 -9.60 3.63 2.13
CA ASN A 431 -9.27 5.00 1.73
C ASN A 431 -10.50 5.87 1.42
N THR A 432 -11.64 5.28 1.09
CA THR A 432 -12.91 5.99 0.89
C THR A 432 -13.26 6.89 2.08
N ALA A 433 -12.86 6.49 3.30
CA ALA A 433 -13.09 7.27 4.52
C ALA A 433 -12.34 8.62 4.54
N ASN A 434 -11.20 8.73 3.86
CA ASN A 434 -10.40 9.95 3.82
C ASN A 434 -10.29 10.59 2.42
N ASP A 435 -10.76 9.92 1.36
CA ASP A 435 -10.75 10.45 -0.01
C ASP A 435 -11.52 11.77 -0.12
N ALA A 436 -12.64 11.87 0.58
CA ALA A 436 -13.49 13.08 0.55
C ALA A 436 -12.74 14.35 0.93
N THR A 437 -11.73 14.25 1.79
CA THR A 437 -10.92 15.38 2.24
C THR A 437 -9.50 15.38 1.64
N SER A 438 -8.99 14.23 1.19
CA SER A 438 -7.61 14.12 0.68
C SER A 438 -7.50 14.51 -0.80
N LEU A 439 -8.34 13.92 -1.67
CA LEU A 439 -8.24 14.15 -3.11
C LEU A 439 -8.48 15.64 -3.49
N PRO A 440 -9.54 16.31 -3.00
CA PRO A 440 -9.73 17.74 -3.29
C PRO A 440 -8.67 18.63 -2.62
N ALA A 441 -8.14 18.23 -1.46
CA ALA A 441 -7.03 18.95 -0.83
C ALA A 441 -5.78 18.95 -1.71
N TYR A 442 -5.43 17.79 -2.28
CA TYR A 442 -4.26 17.67 -3.16
C TYR A 442 -4.40 18.50 -4.43
N GLN A 443 -5.60 18.49 -5.05
CA GLN A 443 -5.89 19.32 -6.21
C GLN A 443 -5.81 20.82 -5.87
N ALA A 444 -6.44 21.27 -4.77
CA ALA A 444 -6.41 22.66 -4.36
C ALA A 444 -5.00 23.14 -4.03
N LEU A 445 -4.17 22.29 -3.43
CA LEU A 445 -2.77 22.62 -3.17
C LEU A 445 -1.98 22.74 -4.47
N ALA A 446 -2.18 21.85 -5.43
CA ALA A 446 -1.55 21.94 -6.76
C ALA A 446 -1.88 23.27 -7.44
N GLU A 447 -3.16 23.64 -7.48
CA GLU A 447 -3.65 24.90 -8.06
C GLU A 447 -3.06 26.12 -7.33
N TYR A 448 -2.97 26.08 -5.98
CA TYR A 448 -2.36 27.13 -5.18
C TYR A 448 -0.87 27.30 -5.51
N LEU A 449 -0.11 26.20 -5.58
CA LEU A 449 1.33 26.23 -5.84
C LEU A 449 1.66 26.71 -7.25
N MET A 450 0.84 26.30 -8.24
CA MET A 450 1.00 26.76 -9.64
C MET A 450 0.77 28.27 -9.86
N GLN A 451 0.01 28.92 -8.94
CA GLN A 451 -0.26 30.37 -9.02
C GLN A 451 0.85 31.21 -8.39
N ARG A 452 1.81 30.58 -7.71
CA ARG A 452 2.90 31.31 -7.05
C ARG A 452 4.02 31.60 -8.05
N GLU A 453 4.58 32.77 -7.93
CA GLU A 453 5.86 33.04 -8.59
C GLU A 453 6.94 32.15 -7.96
N PRO A 454 7.85 31.57 -8.76
CA PRO A 454 8.96 30.80 -8.23
C PRO A 454 9.71 31.63 -7.19
N ALA A 455 9.95 31.07 -6.01
CA ALA A 455 10.79 31.71 -5.00
C ALA A 455 12.22 31.87 -5.61
N GLU A 456 12.69 33.11 -5.71
CA GLU A 456 14.04 33.46 -6.19
C GLU A 456 15.17 32.77 -5.42
#